data_d020aefbfafa51d4edebdb5daf50d655
#
_entry.id   d020aefbfafa51d4edebdb5daf50d655
#
_cell.length_a   1.000
_cell.length_b   1.000
_cell.length_c   1.000
_cell.angle_alpha   90.00
_cell.angle_beta   90.00
_cell.angle_gamma   90.00
#
_symmetry.space_group_name_H-M   'P 1'
#
loop_
_entity.id
_entity.type
_entity.pdbx_description
1 polymer ?
#
loop_
_entity_poly.entity_id
_entity_poly.type
_entity_poly.pdbx_seq_one_letter_code
_entity_poly.pdbx_strand_id
1 'polypeptide(L)'
;MKLAAWLTGVVMAAATVAAVGFMLAQCGRLPGLDFGPGQYYYTDIPDWPRYFSSAGIVGSPPGWVCYALFAAWGGLAYWFWRLVERRTLPAVGGSVCPVPPPAPGQSAAPFPLFLAPGATALVVGAGRVAAHKAGSLRSFGLAVETCSPERFEASAVGNFTLVVAATADAAVNRAVYDACRAARVPVNVVDDPALCSFYFGAVARKGPLTLAVSGGGRCPVAAQLLRDRARPLLTESLAAAAERMGRERDAWKKRLPEPEARAAAMRKELEKC
;
A
#
# COMPACT_ATOMS: atom_id res chain seq x y z
N MET A 1 -31.27 22.46 -3.99
CA MET A 1 -30.52 21.21 -4.11
C MET A 1 -29.90 20.71 -2.79
N LYS A 2 -29.24 21.57 -1.99
CA LYS A 2 -28.68 21.16 -0.67
C LYS A 2 -29.73 20.69 0.34
N LEU A 3 -30.93 21.30 0.35
CA LEU A 3 -32.04 20.96 1.25
C LEU A 3 -32.61 19.55 0.95
N ALA A 4 -32.77 19.19 -0.30
CA ALA A 4 -33.27 17.86 -0.70
C ALA A 4 -32.30 16.73 -0.31
N ALA A 5 -31.00 16.93 -0.52
CA ALA A 5 -29.98 15.96 -0.11
C ALA A 5 -29.89 15.83 1.41
N TRP A 6 -30.05 16.93 2.17
CA TRP A 6 -30.09 16.93 3.62
C TRP A 6 -31.32 16.19 4.14
N LEU A 7 -32.52 16.49 3.58
CA LEU A 7 -33.77 15.80 3.93
C LEU A 7 -33.69 14.29 3.65
N THR A 8 -33.11 13.88 2.51
CA THR A 8 -32.93 12.44 2.19
C THR A 8 -32.00 11.78 3.19
N GLY A 9 -30.91 12.43 3.58
CA GLY A 9 -29.98 11.94 4.60
C GLY A 9 -30.64 11.74 5.97
N VAL A 10 -31.47 12.71 6.38
CA VAL A 10 -32.21 12.65 7.66
C VAL A 10 -33.24 11.52 7.64
N VAL A 11 -33.98 11.35 6.54
CA VAL A 11 -34.96 10.27 6.39
C VAL A 11 -34.29 8.90 6.42
N MET A 12 -33.13 8.74 5.74
CA MET A 12 -32.36 7.50 5.73
C MET A 12 -31.81 7.19 7.13
N ALA A 13 -31.27 8.18 7.84
CA ALA A 13 -30.79 8.01 9.22
C ALA A 13 -31.93 7.62 10.18
N ALA A 14 -33.09 8.27 10.06
CA ALA A 14 -34.25 7.94 10.87
C ALA A 14 -34.80 6.53 10.56
N ALA A 15 -34.82 6.12 9.30
CA ALA A 15 -35.22 4.77 8.91
C ALA A 15 -34.25 3.70 9.43
N THR A 16 -32.94 4.00 9.41
CA THR A 16 -31.91 3.09 9.97
C THR A 16 -32.05 2.96 11.48
N VAL A 17 -32.24 4.07 12.20
CA VAL A 17 -32.45 4.05 13.66
C VAL A 17 -33.73 3.30 14.00
N ALA A 18 -34.81 3.50 13.27
CA ALA A 18 -36.07 2.78 13.45
C ALA A 18 -35.92 1.28 13.17
N ALA A 19 -35.21 0.89 12.11
CA ALA A 19 -34.92 -0.51 11.79
C ALA A 19 -34.08 -1.19 12.86
N VAL A 20 -33.01 -0.53 13.33
CA VAL A 20 -32.16 -1.03 14.42
C VAL A 20 -32.94 -1.10 15.73
N GLY A 21 -33.72 -0.07 16.05
CA GLY A 21 -34.60 -0.05 17.25
C GLY A 21 -35.64 -1.18 17.22
N PHE A 22 -36.26 -1.43 16.05
CA PHE A 22 -37.18 -2.54 15.85
C PHE A 22 -36.49 -3.91 16.00
N MET A 23 -35.28 -4.07 15.40
CA MET A 23 -34.48 -5.30 15.57
C MET A 23 -34.11 -5.53 17.04
N LEU A 24 -33.68 -4.49 17.76
CA LEU A 24 -33.33 -4.60 19.16
C LEU A 24 -34.56 -4.86 20.06
N ALA A 25 -35.73 -4.34 19.71
CA ALA A 25 -36.98 -4.54 20.48
C ALA A 25 -37.60 -5.92 20.21
N GLN A 26 -37.48 -6.45 18.99
CA GLN A 26 -38.06 -7.73 18.59
C GLN A 26 -37.11 -8.93 18.76
N CYS A 27 -35.82 -8.72 18.63
CA CYS A 27 -34.82 -9.70 19.02
C CYS A 27 -34.65 -9.64 20.52
N GLY A 28 -35.53 -10.32 21.25
CA GLY A 28 -35.44 -10.44 22.69
C GLY A 28 -34.01 -10.80 23.09
N ARG A 29 -33.52 -10.18 24.18
CA ARG A 29 -32.19 -10.49 24.73
C ARG A 29 -32.05 -12.00 24.88
N LEU A 30 -31.18 -12.60 24.07
CA LEU A 30 -30.84 -14.00 24.20
C LEU A 30 -30.05 -14.17 25.51
N PRO A 31 -30.59 -14.89 26.51
CA PRO A 31 -29.88 -15.09 27.76
C PRO A 31 -28.60 -15.89 27.50
N GLY A 32 -27.44 -15.32 27.79
CA GLY A 32 -26.16 -16.00 27.74
C GLY A 32 -25.20 -15.61 26.60
N LEU A 33 -25.55 -14.62 25.75
CA LEU A 33 -24.61 -14.11 24.74
C LEU A 33 -24.18 -12.68 25.15
N ASP A 34 -22.98 -12.58 25.73
CA ASP A 34 -22.31 -11.33 26.03
C ASP A 34 -21.43 -10.97 24.82
N PHE A 35 -21.93 -10.07 23.97
CA PHE A 35 -21.15 -9.52 22.89
C PHE A 35 -20.30 -8.37 23.42
N GLY A 36 -19.08 -8.68 23.88
CA GLY A 36 -18.10 -7.66 24.23
C GLY A 36 -17.82 -6.72 23.05
N PRO A 37 -17.44 -5.46 23.30
CA PRO A 37 -17.18 -4.50 22.23
C PRO A 37 -16.01 -4.96 21.36
N GLY A 38 -16.30 -5.34 20.11
CA GLY A 38 -15.29 -5.60 19.07
C GLY A 38 -15.30 -6.95 18.36
N GLN A 39 -16.21 -7.88 18.67
CA GLN A 39 -16.28 -9.16 17.95
C GLN A 39 -17.50 -9.22 17.03
N TYR A 40 -17.29 -8.91 15.75
CA TYR A 40 -18.23 -9.17 14.68
C TYR A 40 -17.66 -10.23 13.71
N TYR A 41 -17.76 -11.52 14.07
CA TYR A 41 -17.60 -12.61 13.13
C TYR A 41 -18.80 -13.54 13.25
N TYR A 42 -19.72 -13.43 12.29
CA TYR A 42 -20.93 -14.26 12.20
C TYR A 42 -20.68 -15.76 11.97
N THR A 43 -19.42 -16.16 11.77
CA THR A 43 -19.03 -17.56 11.48
C THR A 43 -18.89 -18.44 12.71
N ASP A 44 -18.85 -17.86 13.93
CA ASP A 44 -18.55 -18.60 15.15
C ASP A 44 -19.74 -18.82 16.06
N ILE A 45 -20.96 -18.50 15.62
CA ILE A 45 -22.19 -18.77 16.37
C ILE A 45 -22.66 -20.19 16.02
N PRO A 46 -22.57 -21.16 16.96
CA PRO A 46 -23.12 -22.50 16.74
C PRO A 46 -24.63 -22.38 16.50
N ASP A 47 -25.13 -23.06 15.44
CA ASP A 47 -26.56 -23.10 15.10
C ASP A 47 -27.21 -21.74 14.73
N TRP A 48 -26.40 -20.79 14.18
CA TRP A 48 -26.95 -19.49 13.75
C TRP A 48 -28.21 -19.56 12.87
N PRO A 49 -28.46 -20.56 12.01
CA PRO A 49 -29.72 -20.68 11.26
C PRO A 49 -30.97 -20.81 12.17
N ARG A 50 -30.80 -21.27 13.40
CA ARG A 50 -31.87 -21.45 14.39
C ARG A 50 -32.40 -20.11 14.92
N TYR A 51 -31.56 -19.06 14.91
CA TYR A 51 -31.90 -17.73 15.39
C TYR A 51 -32.62 -16.88 14.32
N PHE A 52 -32.54 -17.30 13.05
CA PHE A 52 -33.20 -16.66 11.92
C PHE A 52 -34.38 -17.48 11.37
N SER A 53 -34.72 -18.61 11.96
CA SER A 53 -35.92 -19.37 11.59
C SER A 53 -37.14 -18.71 12.23
N SER A 54 -38.12 -18.37 11.42
CA SER A 54 -39.39 -17.73 11.81
C SER A 54 -40.31 -18.59 12.69
N ALA A 55 -39.85 -19.72 13.19
CA ALA A 55 -40.67 -20.70 13.92
C ALA A 55 -40.95 -20.31 15.38
N GLY A 56 -40.45 -19.20 15.91
CA GLY A 56 -40.56 -18.81 17.29
C GLY A 56 -41.25 -17.49 17.58
N ILE A 57 -41.66 -16.71 16.57
CA ILE A 57 -42.21 -15.38 16.77
C ILE A 57 -43.68 -15.36 16.32
N VAL A 58 -44.59 -15.45 17.28
CA VAL A 58 -46.04 -15.32 17.03
C VAL A 58 -46.30 -13.89 16.56
N GLY A 59 -46.72 -13.69 15.28
CA GLY A 59 -47.06 -12.40 14.71
C GLY A 59 -45.97 -11.75 13.82
N SER A 60 -44.85 -12.44 13.53
CA SER A 60 -43.86 -11.92 12.59
C SER A 60 -44.34 -12.11 11.11
N PRO A 61 -44.05 -11.14 10.23
CA PRO A 61 -44.34 -11.29 8.81
C PRO A 61 -43.57 -12.49 8.26
N PRO A 62 -44.10 -13.16 7.19
CA PRO A 62 -43.41 -14.29 6.56
C PRO A 62 -41.94 -13.92 6.23
N GLY A 63 -41.00 -14.83 6.48
CA GLY A 63 -39.57 -14.56 6.32
C GLY A 63 -39.17 -13.96 4.98
N TRP A 64 -39.89 -14.31 3.88
CA TRP A 64 -39.66 -13.70 2.58
C TRP A 64 -39.92 -12.18 2.53
N VAL A 65 -40.82 -11.65 3.39
CA VAL A 65 -41.10 -10.20 3.49
C VAL A 65 -39.88 -9.48 4.04
N CYS A 66 -39.22 -10.05 5.06
CA CYS A 66 -37.99 -9.50 5.61
C CYS A 66 -36.87 -9.48 4.56
N TYR A 67 -36.70 -10.54 3.79
CA TYR A 67 -35.72 -10.59 2.69
C TYR A 67 -36.05 -9.58 1.60
N ALA A 68 -37.32 -9.44 1.22
CA ALA A 68 -37.75 -8.46 0.23
C ALA A 68 -37.49 -7.02 0.71
N LEU A 69 -37.74 -6.71 1.98
CA LEU A 69 -37.45 -5.41 2.57
C LEU A 69 -35.93 -5.13 2.64
N PHE A 70 -35.11 -6.12 2.99
CA PHE A 70 -33.66 -6.00 2.96
C PHE A 70 -33.12 -5.77 1.56
N ALA A 71 -33.62 -6.52 0.56
CA ALA A 71 -33.23 -6.34 -0.84
C ALA A 71 -33.64 -4.95 -1.38
N ALA A 72 -34.86 -4.49 -1.05
CA ALA A 72 -35.35 -3.16 -1.41
C ALA A 72 -34.51 -2.06 -0.75
N TRP A 73 -34.16 -2.21 0.52
CA TRP A 73 -33.29 -1.28 1.25
C TRP A 73 -31.88 -1.26 0.68
N GLY A 74 -31.28 -2.43 0.42
CA GLY A 74 -29.98 -2.55 -0.23
C GLY A 74 -29.93 -1.91 -1.61
N GLY A 75 -30.99 -2.11 -2.42
CA GLY A 75 -31.16 -1.46 -3.73
C GLY A 75 -31.25 0.05 -3.63
N LEU A 76 -32.03 0.56 -2.67
CA LEU A 76 -32.18 2.00 -2.40
C LEU A 76 -30.87 2.63 -1.90
N ALA A 77 -30.19 1.97 -0.98
CA ALA A 77 -28.89 2.40 -0.47
C ALA A 77 -27.82 2.43 -1.58
N TYR A 78 -27.77 1.38 -2.43
CA TYR A 78 -26.89 1.33 -3.59
C TYR A 78 -27.20 2.42 -4.62
N TRP A 79 -28.48 2.64 -4.93
CA TRP A 79 -28.92 3.69 -5.86
C TRP A 79 -28.58 5.09 -5.32
N PHE A 80 -28.83 5.34 -4.03
CA PHE A 80 -28.48 6.58 -3.35
C PHE A 80 -26.97 6.82 -3.37
N TRP A 81 -26.16 5.78 -3.04
CA TRP A 81 -24.69 5.84 -3.13
C TRP A 81 -24.23 6.19 -4.53
N ARG A 82 -24.76 5.53 -5.54
CA ARG A 82 -24.47 5.84 -6.95
C ARG A 82 -24.89 7.26 -7.37
N LEU A 83 -25.97 7.76 -6.83
CA LEU A 83 -26.44 9.13 -7.09
C LEU A 83 -25.50 10.16 -6.43
N VAL A 84 -25.04 9.91 -5.21
CA VAL A 84 -24.05 10.72 -4.49
C VAL A 84 -22.71 10.67 -5.25
N GLU A 85 -22.26 9.48 -5.61
CA GLU A 85 -21.02 9.26 -6.36
C GLU A 85 -21.01 9.99 -7.71
N ARG A 86 -22.10 9.94 -8.47
CA ARG A 86 -22.25 10.69 -9.72
C ARG A 86 -22.30 12.20 -9.55
N ARG A 87 -22.67 12.71 -8.37
CA ARG A 87 -22.80 14.15 -8.10
C ARG A 87 -21.64 14.75 -7.31
N THR A 88 -20.89 13.93 -6.58
CA THR A 88 -19.79 14.37 -5.71
C THR A 88 -18.41 14.05 -6.26
N LEU A 89 -18.31 12.97 -7.06
CA LEU A 89 -17.09 12.68 -7.77
C LEU A 89 -17.12 13.38 -9.12
N PRO A 90 -16.21 14.31 -9.40
CA PRO A 90 -15.98 14.76 -10.77
C PRO A 90 -15.63 13.51 -11.58
N ALA A 91 -16.21 13.43 -12.81
CA ALA A 91 -15.90 12.36 -13.73
C ALA A 91 -14.40 12.09 -13.70
N VAL A 92 -14.01 10.85 -13.37
CA VAL A 92 -12.61 10.43 -13.42
C VAL A 92 -12.21 10.34 -14.89
N GLY A 93 -12.12 11.49 -15.50
CA GLY A 93 -11.29 11.71 -16.67
C GLY A 93 -9.90 12.00 -16.16
N GLY A 94 -9.03 10.99 -16.25
CA GLY A 94 -7.58 10.99 -16.14
C GLY A 94 -6.80 12.12 -15.44
N SER A 95 -7.38 12.91 -14.55
CA SER A 95 -6.66 13.85 -13.71
C SER A 95 -6.24 13.13 -12.43
N VAL A 96 -4.97 12.86 -12.32
CA VAL A 96 -4.31 12.51 -11.08
C VAL A 96 -4.85 13.44 -10.00
N CYS A 97 -5.51 12.89 -8.95
CA CYS A 97 -5.86 13.69 -7.78
C CYS A 97 -4.60 14.45 -7.33
N PRO A 98 -4.59 15.78 -7.31
CA PRO A 98 -3.46 16.48 -6.77
C PRO A 98 -3.33 16.06 -5.30
N VAL A 99 -2.23 15.39 -4.99
CA VAL A 99 -1.87 15.10 -3.59
C VAL A 99 -1.82 16.45 -2.89
N PRO A 100 -2.62 16.69 -1.83
CA PRO A 100 -2.56 17.98 -1.13
C PRO A 100 -1.11 18.20 -0.69
N PRO A 101 -0.59 19.43 -0.79
CA PRO A 101 0.73 19.74 -0.29
C PRO A 101 0.79 19.36 1.20
N PRO A 102 1.95 18.90 1.70
CA PRO A 102 2.12 18.61 3.11
C PRO A 102 1.73 19.83 3.94
N ALA A 103 1.07 19.59 5.09
CA ALA A 103 0.65 20.67 6.00
C ALA A 103 1.86 21.57 6.36
N PRO A 104 1.63 22.88 6.59
CA PRO A 104 2.70 23.79 6.99
C PRO A 104 3.47 23.23 8.20
N GLY A 105 4.80 23.05 8.06
CA GLY A 105 5.66 22.46 9.09
C GLY A 105 5.92 20.96 8.94
N GLN A 106 5.22 20.21 8.10
CA GLN A 106 5.58 18.85 7.75
C GLN A 106 6.60 18.85 6.61
N SER A 107 7.82 18.43 6.90
CA SER A 107 8.81 18.13 5.86
C SER A 107 8.32 16.94 5.05
N ALA A 108 8.11 17.11 3.75
CA ALA A 108 7.82 16.00 2.85
C ALA A 108 8.99 15.00 2.94
N ALA A 109 8.71 13.80 3.41
CA ALA A 109 9.68 12.72 3.45
C ALA A 109 9.51 11.81 2.23
N PRO A 110 10.60 11.30 1.62
CA PRO A 110 10.48 10.37 0.51
C PRO A 110 9.86 9.06 0.99
N PHE A 111 8.91 8.55 0.21
CA PHE A 111 8.31 7.24 0.46
C PHE A 111 9.29 6.13 0.06
N PRO A 112 9.59 5.17 0.95
CA PRO A 112 10.49 4.07 0.63
C PRO A 112 9.83 3.06 -0.31
N LEU A 113 10.50 2.72 -1.38
CA LEU A 113 10.07 1.71 -2.35
C LEU A 113 11.20 0.72 -2.61
N PHE A 114 10.89 -0.57 -2.57
CA PHE A 114 11.79 -1.65 -2.96
C PHE A 114 11.33 -2.23 -4.29
N LEU A 115 12.23 -2.22 -5.28
CA LEU A 115 11.97 -2.80 -6.59
C LEU A 115 12.07 -4.33 -6.52
N ALA A 116 11.15 -5.02 -7.19
CA ALA A 116 11.20 -6.47 -7.33
C ALA A 116 12.37 -6.88 -8.26
N PRO A 117 12.88 -8.11 -8.13
CA PRO A 117 13.84 -8.67 -9.07
C PRO A 117 13.33 -8.62 -10.53
N GLY A 118 14.22 -8.38 -11.48
CA GLY A 118 13.87 -8.26 -12.90
C GLY A 118 13.53 -6.83 -13.34
N ALA A 119 13.57 -5.85 -12.46
CA ALA A 119 13.50 -4.45 -12.86
C ALA A 119 14.68 -4.07 -13.74
N THR A 120 14.45 -3.17 -14.71
CA THR A 120 15.45 -2.70 -15.67
C THR A 120 15.88 -1.27 -15.35
N ALA A 121 17.14 -0.94 -15.61
CA ALA A 121 17.66 0.39 -15.40
C ALA A 121 18.55 0.85 -16.56
N LEU A 122 18.42 2.10 -16.95
CA LEU A 122 19.34 2.78 -17.84
C LEU A 122 20.22 3.74 -17.04
N VAL A 123 21.53 3.68 -17.24
CA VAL A 123 22.49 4.64 -16.69
C VAL A 123 23.15 5.39 -17.84
N VAL A 124 22.86 6.69 -17.93
CA VAL A 124 23.45 7.59 -18.93
C VAL A 124 24.69 8.25 -18.36
N GLY A 125 25.83 7.96 -18.93
CA GLY A 125 27.15 8.45 -18.54
C GLY A 125 28.23 7.40 -18.66
N ALA A 126 29.47 7.83 -18.87
CA ALA A 126 30.64 6.98 -19.05
C ALA A 126 31.69 7.11 -17.93
N GLY A 127 31.43 7.99 -16.94
CA GLY A 127 32.37 8.29 -15.87
C GLY A 127 32.33 7.29 -14.70
N ARG A 128 33.24 7.50 -13.74
CA ARG A 128 33.34 6.69 -12.51
C ARG A 128 32.02 6.67 -11.70
N VAL A 129 31.28 7.77 -11.66
CA VAL A 129 30.01 7.87 -10.94
C VAL A 129 28.95 7.00 -11.62
N ALA A 130 28.84 7.06 -12.95
CA ALA A 130 27.93 6.21 -13.72
C ALA A 130 28.23 4.72 -13.49
N ALA A 131 29.51 4.33 -13.57
CA ALA A 131 29.95 2.96 -13.31
C ALA A 131 29.60 2.48 -11.90
N HIS A 132 29.79 3.36 -10.88
CA HIS A 132 29.43 3.06 -9.50
C HIS A 132 27.90 2.87 -9.33
N LYS A 133 27.09 3.75 -9.92
CA LYS A 133 25.61 3.63 -9.90
C LYS A 133 25.14 2.37 -10.59
N ALA A 134 25.70 2.06 -11.78
CA ALA A 134 25.39 0.84 -12.50
C ALA A 134 25.77 -0.42 -11.70
N GLY A 135 26.95 -0.43 -11.08
CA GLY A 135 27.40 -1.52 -10.20
C GLY A 135 26.48 -1.71 -8.99
N SER A 136 26.07 -0.61 -8.36
CA SER A 136 25.11 -0.65 -7.26
C SER A 136 23.78 -1.28 -7.70
N LEU A 137 23.19 -0.84 -8.79
CA LEU A 137 21.93 -1.40 -9.30
C LEU A 137 22.03 -2.88 -9.66
N ARG A 138 23.13 -3.28 -10.34
CA ARG A 138 23.39 -4.71 -10.65
C ARG A 138 23.52 -5.57 -9.40
N SER A 139 24.13 -5.03 -8.33
CA SER A 139 24.25 -5.76 -7.06
C SER A 139 22.91 -6.10 -6.41
N PHE A 140 21.84 -5.38 -6.78
CA PHE A 140 20.46 -5.66 -6.37
C PHE A 140 19.68 -6.52 -7.39
N GLY A 141 20.32 -7.00 -8.43
CA GLY A 141 19.70 -7.89 -9.42
C GLY A 141 18.92 -7.18 -10.52
N LEU A 142 19.14 -5.87 -10.71
CA LEU A 142 18.55 -5.17 -11.83
C LEU A 142 19.32 -5.50 -13.13
N ALA A 143 18.61 -5.60 -14.22
CA ALA A 143 19.20 -5.60 -15.56
C ALA A 143 19.58 -4.15 -15.90
N VAL A 144 20.89 -3.86 -15.99
CA VAL A 144 21.39 -2.48 -16.15
C VAL A 144 22.07 -2.32 -17.49
N GLU A 145 21.50 -1.43 -18.31
CA GLU A 145 22.13 -0.92 -19.52
C GLU A 145 22.86 0.39 -19.20
N THR A 146 23.96 0.62 -19.89
CA THR A 146 24.74 1.85 -19.80
C THR A 146 24.95 2.44 -21.18
N CYS A 147 24.76 3.74 -21.34
CA CYS A 147 25.06 4.44 -22.57
C CYS A 147 25.91 5.68 -22.31
N SER A 148 26.74 6.05 -23.26
CA SER A 148 27.46 7.33 -23.24
C SER A 148 26.48 8.49 -23.53
N PRO A 149 26.81 9.72 -23.11
CA PRO A 149 25.95 10.89 -23.36
C PRO A 149 25.57 11.07 -24.83
N GLU A 150 26.49 10.79 -25.74
CA GLU A 150 26.31 10.96 -27.18
C GLU A 150 25.36 9.91 -27.79
N ARG A 151 25.17 8.79 -27.12
CA ARG A 151 24.31 7.67 -27.56
C ARG A 151 22.93 7.68 -26.85
N PHE A 152 22.67 8.71 -26.06
CA PHE A 152 21.38 8.80 -25.37
C PHE A 152 20.24 9.06 -26.36
N GLU A 153 19.24 8.18 -26.33
CA GLU A 153 18.02 8.31 -27.14
C GLU A 153 16.81 8.48 -26.21
N ALA A 154 16.14 9.62 -26.33
CA ALA A 154 14.97 9.94 -25.51
C ALA A 154 13.81 8.94 -25.66
N SER A 155 13.66 8.33 -26.84
CA SER A 155 12.64 7.31 -27.13
C SER A 155 12.84 6.01 -26.37
N ALA A 156 14.07 5.69 -25.96
CA ALA A 156 14.40 4.44 -25.29
C ALA A 156 14.03 4.41 -23.80
N VAL A 157 13.83 5.57 -23.15
CA VAL A 157 13.63 5.63 -21.69
C VAL A 157 12.41 4.85 -21.23
N GLY A 158 11.37 4.75 -22.06
CA GLY A 158 10.13 4.04 -21.74
C GLY A 158 10.28 2.52 -21.55
N ASN A 159 11.41 1.94 -21.98
CA ASN A 159 11.72 0.51 -21.84
C ASN A 159 12.31 0.16 -20.47
N PHE A 160 12.57 1.17 -19.63
CA PHE A 160 13.24 0.97 -18.34
C PHE A 160 12.31 1.28 -17.16
N THR A 161 12.52 0.55 -16.08
CA THR A 161 11.82 0.79 -14.80
C THR A 161 12.30 2.08 -14.14
N LEU A 162 13.57 2.44 -14.31
CA LEU A 162 14.18 3.68 -13.83
C LEU A 162 15.38 4.09 -14.68
N VAL A 163 15.74 5.39 -14.60
CA VAL A 163 16.90 5.95 -15.33
C VAL A 163 17.77 6.74 -14.36
N VAL A 164 19.07 6.68 -14.56
CA VAL A 164 20.07 7.48 -13.83
C VAL A 164 20.86 8.31 -14.83
N ALA A 165 20.82 9.63 -14.69
CA ALA A 165 21.69 10.55 -15.43
C ALA A 165 22.93 10.89 -14.59
N ALA A 166 24.09 10.47 -15.05
CA ALA A 166 25.36 10.60 -14.35
C ALA A 166 26.46 11.12 -15.31
N THR A 167 26.15 12.19 -16.04
CA THR A 167 27.08 12.86 -16.97
C THR A 167 27.62 14.14 -16.36
N ALA A 168 28.73 14.66 -16.90
CA ALA A 168 29.25 15.98 -16.57
C ALA A 168 28.51 17.10 -17.31
N ASP A 169 27.71 16.76 -18.31
CA ASP A 169 26.98 17.72 -19.13
C ASP A 169 25.57 17.94 -18.57
N ALA A 170 25.33 19.14 -18.04
CA ALA A 170 24.03 19.54 -17.48
C ALA A 170 22.91 19.55 -18.54
N ALA A 171 23.22 19.86 -19.81
CA ALA A 171 22.22 19.87 -20.88
C ALA A 171 21.74 18.45 -21.20
N VAL A 172 22.66 17.48 -21.25
CA VAL A 172 22.31 16.06 -21.42
C VAL A 172 21.52 15.56 -20.22
N ASN A 173 21.96 15.85 -18.99
CA ASN A 173 21.23 15.47 -17.78
C ASN A 173 19.81 16.03 -17.78
N ARG A 174 19.62 17.26 -18.23
CA ARG A 174 18.31 17.89 -18.39
C ARG A 174 17.48 17.19 -19.47
N ALA A 175 18.05 16.86 -20.60
CA ALA A 175 17.36 16.13 -21.67
C ALA A 175 16.90 14.74 -21.21
N VAL A 176 17.74 14.04 -20.45
CA VAL A 176 17.37 12.75 -19.83
C VAL A 176 16.19 12.92 -18.87
N TYR A 177 16.23 13.94 -18.00
CA TYR A 177 15.15 14.24 -17.08
C TYR A 177 13.83 14.53 -17.82
N ASP A 178 13.85 15.40 -18.83
CA ASP A 178 12.64 15.79 -19.57
C ASP A 178 12.05 14.58 -20.32
N ALA A 179 12.87 13.72 -20.93
CA ALA A 179 12.45 12.47 -21.56
C ALA A 179 11.79 11.52 -20.54
N CYS A 180 12.41 11.35 -19.37
CA CYS A 180 11.86 10.50 -18.31
C CYS A 180 10.55 11.05 -17.77
N ARG A 181 10.42 12.38 -17.60
CA ARG A 181 9.18 13.04 -17.18
C ARG A 181 8.06 12.79 -18.19
N ALA A 182 8.35 12.93 -19.48
CA ALA A 182 7.37 12.68 -20.55
C ALA A 182 6.91 11.21 -20.57
N ALA A 183 7.86 10.28 -20.39
CA ALA A 183 7.60 8.85 -20.35
C ALA A 183 7.05 8.35 -19.00
N ARG A 184 6.99 9.19 -17.96
CA ARG A 184 6.62 8.84 -16.57
C ARG A 184 7.53 7.78 -15.95
N VAL A 185 8.79 7.77 -16.32
CA VAL A 185 9.81 6.88 -15.79
C VAL A 185 10.56 7.57 -14.65
N PRO A 186 10.74 6.91 -13.49
CA PRO A 186 11.54 7.46 -12.40
C PRO A 186 12.97 7.78 -12.84
N VAL A 187 13.46 8.97 -12.46
CA VAL A 187 14.79 9.46 -12.81
C VAL A 187 15.56 9.98 -11.61
N ASN A 188 16.85 9.68 -11.56
CA ASN A 188 17.80 10.28 -10.63
C ASN A 188 18.89 10.99 -11.43
N VAL A 189 19.01 12.30 -11.28
CA VAL A 189 20.09 13.10 -11.82
C VAL A 189 21.12 13.30 -10.72
N VAL A 190 22.34 12.84 -10.98
CA VAL A 190 23.42 12.91 -10.00
C VAL A 190 23.78 14.38 -9.73
N ASP A 191 23.94 14.72 -8.47
CA ASP A 191 24.26 16.04 -7.94
C ASP A 191 23.21 17.15 -8.22
N ASP A 192 22.01 16.77 -8.74
CA ASP A 192 20.90 17.71 -8.92
C ASP A 192 19.60 17.17 -8.29
N PRO A 193 19.35 17.43 -7.00
CA PRO A 193 18.15 16.96 -6.32
C PRO A 193 16.84 17.48 -6.92
N ALA A 194 16.85 18.67 -7.58
CA ALA A 194 15.66 19.25 -8.17
C ALA A 194 15.17 18.47 -9.40
N LEU A 195 16.07 17.75 -10.06
CA LEU A 195 15.79 16.88 -11.21
C LEU A 195 15.65 15.40 -10.82
N CYS A 196 15.46 15.09 -9.53
CA CYS A 196 15.29 13.73 -9.04
C CYS A 196 13.83 13.41 -8.72
N SER A 197 13.31 12.30 -9.22
CA SER A 197 12.04 11.73 -8.77
C SER A 197 12.23 10.58 -7.77
N PHE A 198 13.45 10.07 -7.62
CA PHE A 198 13.83 9.12 -6.58
C PHE A 198 15.26 9.36 -6.10
N TYR A 199 15.60 8.85 -4.92
CA TYR A 199 16.92 8.98 -4.32
C TYR A 199 17.52 7.63 -4.02
N PHE A 200 18.85 7.51 -4.16
CA PHE A 200 19.59 6.36 -3.64
C PHE A 200 19.72 6.48 -2.13
N GLY A 201 19.26 5.47 -1.41
CA GLY A 201 19.50 5.34 0.03
C GLY A 201 20.88 4.78 0.34
N ALA A 202 21.29 4.94 1.61
CA ALA A 202 22.42 4.16 2.15
C ALA A 202 21.91 2.76 2.49
N VAL A 203 22.52 1.73 1.92
CA VAL A 203 21.99 0.35 1.99
C VAL A 203 22.98 -0.60 2.65
N ALA A 204 22.48 -1.51 3.50
CA ALA A 204 23.16 -2.69 3.97
C ALA A 204 22.31 -3.94 3.65
N ARG A 205 22.95 -5.05 3.29
CA ARG A 205 22.28 -6.31 2.96
C ARG A 205 22.92 -7.49 3.68
N LYS A 206 22.08 -8.47 4.02
CA LYS A 206 22.49 -9.75 4.55
C LYS A 206 21.45 -10.82 4.15
N GLY A 207 21.83 -11.75 3.28
CA GLY A 207 20.87 -12.70 2.72
C GLY A 207 19.66 -11.98 2.10
N PRO A 208 18.42 -12.38 2.46
CA PRO A 208 17.20 -11.77 1.95
C PRO A 208 16.89 -10.40 2.60
N LEU A 209 17.60 -10.04 3.66
CA LEU A 209 17.31 -8.82 4.41
C LEU A 209 18.01 -7.62 3.80
N THR A 210 17.29 -6.53 3.65
CA THR A 210 17.80 -5.24 3.18
C THR A 210 17.39 -4.14 4.14
N LEU A 211 18.39 -3.39 4.62
CA LEU A 211 18.22 -2.15 5.38
C LEU A 211 18.54 -0.99 4.45
N ALA A 212 17.58 -0.10 4.23
CA ALA A 212 17.77 1.11 3.46
C ALA A 212 17.46 2.34 4.30
N VAL A 213 18.36 3.31 4.30
CA VAL A 213 18.23 4.56 5.05
C VAL A 213 18.30 5.73 4.07
N SER A 214 17.33 6.64 4.15
CA SER A 214 17.30 7.86 3.34
C SER A 214 17.34 9.09 4.24
N GLY A 215 18.14 10.07 3.85
CA GLY A 215 18.13 11.43 4.42
C GLY A 215 17.31 12.41 3.59
N GLY A 216 16.44 11.91 2.69
CA GLY A 216 15.61 12.77 1.82
C GLY A 216 16.42 13.60 0.82
N GLY A 217 17.61 13.14 0.41
CA GLY A 217 18.52 13.88 -0.45
C GLY A 217 19.29 15.01 0.24
N ARG A 218 18.98 15.30 1.53
CA ARG A 218 19.53 16.47 2.26
C ARG A 218 20.87 16.18 2.93
N CYS A 219 21.05 14.99 3.50
CA CYS A 219 22.26 14.64 4.24
C CYS A 219 22.65 13.17 4.02
N PRO A 220 23.38 12.86 2.94
CA PRO A 220 23.82 11.49 2.66
C PRO A 220 24.69 10.88 3.77
N VAL A 221 25.51 11.70 4.43
CA VAL A 221 26.41 11.26 5.51
C VAL A 221 25.62 10.79 6.73
N ALA A 222 24.54 11.47 7.10
CA ALA A 222 23.68 11.02 8.20
C ALA A 222 23.01 9.67 7.88
N ALA A 223 22.57 9.47 6.65
CA ALA A 223 22.00 8.20 6.21
C ALA A 223 23.05 7.07 6.24
N GLN A 224 24.29 7.34 5.82
CA GLN A 224 25.39 6.39 5.90
C GLN A 224 25.73 6.03 7.35
N LEU A 225 25.86 7.03 8.21
CA LEU A 225 26.15 6.82 9.63
C LEU A 225 25.07 5.95 10.30
N LEU A 226 23.79 6.24 10.03
CA LEU A 226 22.70 5.46 10.62
C LEU A 226 22.68 4.02 10.06
N ARG A 227 22.91 3.84 8.77
CA ARG A 227 23.07 2.52 8.15
C ARG A 227 24.20 1.73 8.83
N ASP A 228 25.35 2.35 9.04
CA ASP A 228 26.53 1.66 9.61
C ASP A 228 26.31 1.28 11.07
N ARG A 229 25.61 2.11 11.84
CA ARG A 229 25.18 1.80 13.20
C ARG A 229 24.15 0.67 13.27
N ALA A 230 23.23 0.62 12.30
CA ALA A 230 22.20 -0.41 12.25
C ALA A 230 22.66 -1.71 11.55
N ARG A 231 23.75 -1.67 10.81
CA ARG A 231 24.30 -2.84 10.09
C ARG A 231 24.51 -4.08 10.97
N PRO A 232 25.02 -3.98 12.23
CA PRO A 232 25.20 -5.15 13.11
C PRO A 232 23.89 -5.86 13.46
N LEU A 233 22.72 -5.22 13.30
CA LEU A 233 21.42 -5.86 13.51
C LEU A 233 21.09 -6.89 12.41
N LEU A 234 21.75 -6.82 11.26
CA LEU A 234 21.63 -7.81 10.19
C LEU A 234 22.59 -8.97 10.47
N THR A 235 22.24 -9.83 11.44
CA THR A 235 23.04 -11.00 11.80
C THR A 235 22.91 -12.12 10.76
N GLU A 236 23.88 -13.03 10.72
CA GLU A 236 23.83 -14.23 9.86
C GLU A 236 22.67 -15.14 10.27
N SER A 237 22.48 -15.32 11.60
CA SER A 237 21.39 -16.12 12.15
C SER A 237 20.01 -15.58 11.75
N LEU A 238 19.79 -14.27 11.85
CA LEU A 238 18.54 -13.63 11.43
C LEU A 238 18.29 -13.78 9.93
N ALA A 239 19.32 -13.59 9.10
CA ALA A 239 19.21 -13.74 7.65
C ALA A 239 18.87 -15.17 7.25
N ALA A 240 19.55 -16.15 7.84
CA ALA A 240 19.30 -17.57 7.60
C ALA A 240 17.88 -17.99 8.06
N ALA A 241 17.44 -17.49 9.21
CA ALA A 241 16.08 -17.74 9.71
C ALA A 241 15.02 -17.14 8.79
N ALA A 242 15.21 -15.89 8.32
CA ALA A 242 14.29 -15.23 7.39
C ALA A 242 14.18 -16.00 6.07
N GLU A 243 15.30 -16.49 5.54
CA GLU A 243 15.32 -17.28 4.31
C GLU A 243 14.62 -18.63 4.48
N ARG A 244 14.87 -19.33 5.57
CA ARG A 244 14.17 -20.59 5.91
C ARG A 244 12.66 -20.37 6.00
N MET A 245 12.23 -19.37 6.76
CA MET A 245 10.80 -19.03 6.90
C MET A 245 10.15 -18.64 5.57
N GLY A 246 10.89 -17.94 4.70
CA GLY A 246 10.44 -17.62 3.36
C GLY A 246 10.16 -18.86 2.52
N ARG A 247 11.06 -19.85 2.54
CA ARG A 247 10.87 -21.14 1.86
C ARG A 247 9.70 -21.96 2.45
N GLU A 248 9.51 -21.87 3.75
CA GLU A 248 8.46 -22.62 4.49
C GLU A 248 7.14 -21.87 4.60
N ARG A 249 6.97 -20.76 3.86
CA ARG A 249 5.81 -19.87 4.01
C ARG A 249 4.46 -20.57 3.91
N ASP A 250 4.32 -21.52 2.99
CA ASP A 250 3.06 -22.24 2.80
C ASP A 250 2.83 -23.30 3.90
N ALA A 251 3.88 -23.90 4.43
CA ALA A 251 3.80 -24.77 5.60
C ALA A 251 3.37 -23.97 6.84
N TRP A 252 3.89 -22.76 7.03
CA TRP A 252 3.48 -21.85 8.09
C TRP A 252 2.00 -21.47 7.98
N LYS A 253 1.51 -21.16 6.77
CA LYS A 253 0.09 -20.86 6.54
C LYS A 253 -0.83 -22.03 6.85
N LYS A 254 -0.43 -23.26 6.49
CA LYS A 254 -1.21 -24.46 6.80
C LYS A 254 -1.25 -24.75 8.29
N ARG A 255 -0.13 -24.61 8.99
CA ARG A 255 -0.01 -24.88 10.43
C ARG A 255 -0.72 -23.85 11.30
N LEU A 256 -0.64 -22.57 10.91
CA LEU A 256 -1.24 -21.42 11.58
C LEU A 256 -1.98 -20.57 10.55
N PRO A 257 -3.24 -20.90 10.22
CA PRO A 257 -4.05 -20.16 9.25
C PRO A 257 -4.25 -18.70 9.67
N GLU A 258 -4.44 -18.47 10.97
CA GLU A 258 -4.66 -17.13 11.53
C GLU A 258 -3.43 -16.24 11.38
N PRO A 259 -3.55 -15.05 10.70
CA PRO A 259 -2.41 -14.19 10.39
C PRO A 259 -1.68 -13.67 11.63
N GLU A 260 -2.41 -13.30 12.68
CA GLU A 260 -1.84 -12.74 13.91
C GLU A 260 -1.08 -13.80 14.71
N ALA A 261 -1.68 -14.97 14.91
CA ALA A 261 -1.04 -16.10 15.59
C ALA A 261 0.24 -16.54 14.86
N ARG A 262 0.19 -16.58 13.53
CA ARG A 262 1.34 -16.89 12.69
C ARG A 262 2.45 -15.85 12.82
N ALA A 263 2.11 -14.56 12.79
CA ALA A 263 3.08 -13.48 12.96
C ALA A 263 3.74 -13.53 14.33
N ALA A 264 2.98 -13.78 15.40
CA ALA A 264 3.50 -13.91 16.76
C ALA A 264 4.45 -15.10 16.90
N ALA A 265 4.09 -16.26 16.34
CA ALA A 265 4.93 -17.44 16.36
C ALA A 265 6.24 -17.26 15.58
N MET A 266 6.17 -16.64 14.40
CA MET A 266 7.35 -16.33 13.58
C MET A 266 8.26 -15.31 14.29
N ARG A 267 7.69 -14.28 14.93
CA ARG A 267 8.46 -13.30 15.72
C ARG A 267 9.22 -13.97 16.85
N LYS A 268 8.55 -14.81 17.65
CA LYS A 268 9.16 -15.55 18.75
C LYS A 268 10.34 -16.43 18.30
N GLU A 269 10.26 -16.96 17.08
CA GLU A 269 11.36 -17.75 16.51
C GLU A 269 12.53 -16.88 16.06
N LEU A 270 12.24 -15.70 15.48
CA LEU A 270 13.27 -14.75 15.04
C LEU A 270 13.97 -14.04 16.20
N GLU A 271 13.30 -13.86 17.35
CA GLU A 271 13.89 -13.26 18.55
C GLU A 271 14.99 -14.13 19.20
N LYS A 272 15.08 -15.40 18.80
CA LYS A 272 16.16 -16.31 19.24
C LYS A 272 17.46 -16.15 18.42
N CYS A 273 17.40 -15.39 17.32
CA CYS A 273 18.50 -15.19 16.38
C CYS A 273 19.31 -13.93 16.69
#